data_e142b504d357a53aaae8e9be8636a3b4
#
_entry.id   e142b504d357a53aaae8e9be8636a3b4
#
_cell.length_a   1.000
_cell.length_b   1.000
_cell.length_c   1.000
_cell.angle_alpha   90.00
_cell.angle_beta   90.00
_cell.angle_gamma   90.00
#
_symmetry.space_group_name_H-M   'P 1'
#
loop_
_entity.id
_entity.type
_entity.pdbx_description
1 polymer ?
#
loop_
_entity_poly.entity_id
_entity_poly.type
_entity_poly.pdbx_seq_one_letter_code
_entity_poly.pdbx_strand_id
1 'polypeptide(L)'
;EPDVIIISIPKEILKSCRSKEFKYTTRIYIVKRQFDLGLENVKEGYNFHHIIKVIGMKYGLPTQLIYPNTLTPNPKVKGKQDLAVIAWNLTVALLYKANEVPWKYFGFPENTCFVGISFHKEFDDNDKQITRASVAQTFLSDGKDIVLRGKRFEWDRLISNNPHMNKEYTIGLMEEILLKYKEHWNKFPERVVIHKSSEYWPDEAKGFEIALKEVNKVDLITLLKTDVRFYRLEQQPIVRGTFINLFGRYYLYNVGYIPCLEEYPGARIPSPIEIKFFRNNEDKIKICKEIMALARLNWNNIDYSTKYPVTLTFSRRAGEILSEYRAKSLKLIPDKYRYYM
;
A
#
# COMPACT_ATOMS: atom_id res chain seq x y z
N GLU A 1 -3.15 25.31 -14.20
CA GLU A 1 -2.78 23.91 -14.45
C GLU A 1 -3.86 23.00 -13.87
N PRO A 2 -4.20 21.86 -14.51
CA PRO A 2 -5.19 20.95 -13.95
C PRO A 2 -4.63 20.20 -12.74
N ASP A 3 -5.47 19.94 -11.74
CA ASP A 3 -5.08 19.16 -10.56
C ASP A 3 -5.05 17.66 -10.81
N VAL A 4 -5.89 17.18 -11.73
CA VAL A 4 -6.06 15.75 -12.05
C VAL A 4 -6.42 15.58 -13.53
N ILE A 5 -5.83 14.60 -14.19
CA ILE A 5 -6.23 14.18 -15.55
C ILE A 5 -7.19 13.00 -15.45
N ILE A 6 -8.40 13.18 -15.96
CA ILE A 6 -9.40 12.10 -16.08
C ILE A 6 -9.26 11.47 -17.48
N ILE A 7 -9.09 10.15 -17.52
CA ILE A 7 -8.89 9.40 -18.75
C ILE A 7 -10.02 8.37 -18.88
N SER A 8 -10.85 8.52 -19.91
CA SER A 8 -11.84 7.52 -20.25
C SER A 8 -11.36 6.68 -21.44
N ILE A 9 -11.34 5.36 -21.27
CA ILE A 9 -10.82 4.43 -22.27
C ILE A 9 -11.98 3.69 -22.93
N PRO A 10 -12.12 3.73 -24.27
CA PRO A 10 -13.10 2.94 -25.01
C PRO A 10 -12.97 1.44 -24.69
N LYS A 11 -14.10 0.74 -24.69
CA LYS A 11 -14.14 -0.70 -24.35
C LYS A 11 -13.26 -1.56 -25.27
N GLU A 12 -13.15 -1.17 -26.52
CA GLU A 12 -12.39 -1.85 -27.56
C GLU A 12 -10.90 -1.81 -27.24
N ILE A 13 -10.39 -0.62 -26.87
CA ILE A 13 -9.01 -0.42 -26.43
C ILE A 13 -8.76 -1.16 -25.11
N LEU A 14 -9.72 -1.07 -24.19
CA LEU A 14 -9.61 -1.73 -22.88
C LEU A 14 -9.47 -3.24 -23.02
N LYS A 15 -10.25 -3.88 -23.91
CA LYS A 15 -10.13 -5.32 -24.17
C LYS A 15 -8.76 -5.73 -24.71
N SER A 16 -8.13 -4.83 -25.50
CA SER A 16 -6.80 -5.04 -26.06
C SER A 16 -5.67 -4.72 -25.07
N CYS A 17 -5.91 -3.82 -24.11
CA CYS A 17 -4.94 -3.37 -23.11
C CYS A 17 -5.07 -4.06 -21.74
N ARG A 18 -6.14 -4.84 -21.51
CA ARG A 18 -6.20 -5.72 -20.37
C ARG A 18 -5.23 -6.88 -20.61
N SER A 19 -4.11 -6.86 -19.91
CA SER A 19 -3.54 -8.12 -19.48
C SER A 19 -4.68 -8.89 -18.84
N LYS A 20 -5.01 -10.07 -19.32
CA LYS A 20 -6.04 -10.91 -18.69
C LYS A 20 -5.68 -10.96 -17.22
N GLU A 21 -6.51 -10.34 -16.38
CA GLU A 21 -6.30 -10.34 -14.95
C GLU A 21 -5.94 -11.75 -14.52
N PHE A 22 -4.82 -11.88 -13.85
CA PHE A 22 -4.31 -13.10 -13.28
C PHE A 22 -5.39 -13.83 -12.48
N LYS A 23 -6.12 -14.69 -13.14
CA LYS A 23 -6.72 -15.84 -12.49
C LYS A 23 -5.64 -16.89 -12.45
N TYR A 24 -4.95 -16.98 -11.30
CA TYR A 24 -4.05 -18.07 -10.91
C TYR A 24 -2.91 -18.43 -11.89
N THR A 25 -1.68 -18.01 -11.50
CA THR A 25 -0.41 -18.68 -11.83
C THR A 25 -0.27 -19.25 -13.24
N THR A 26 -0.36 -18.41 -14.27
CA THR A 26 0.17 -18.79 -15.58
C THR A 26 0.70 -17.56 -16.29
N ARG A 27 1.96 -17.58 -16.68
CA ARG A 27 2.58 -16.58 -17.54
C ARG A 27 1.79 -16.51 -18.83
N ILE A 28 1.14 -15.39 -19.10
CA ILE A 28 0.45 -15.16 -20.38
C ILE A 28 1.27 -14.17 -21.18
N TYR A 29 1.70 -14.60 -22.34
CA TYR A 29 2.34 -13.78 -23.35
C TYR A 29 1.30 -12.89 -24.02
N ILE A 30 1.55 -11.60 -24.12
CA ILE A 30 0.69 -10.64 -24.79
C ILE A 30 1.28 -10.27 -26.15
N VAL A 31 0.43 -10.30 -27.17
CA VAL A 31 0.74 -10.03 -28.56
C VAL A 31 1.26 -8.60 -28.76
N LYS A 32 2.40 -8.48 -29.42
CA LYS A 32 3.04 -7.21 -29.83
C LYS A 32 2.07 -6.34 -30.63
N ARG A 33 1.73 -5.17 -30.11
CA ARG A 33 1.39 -3.99 -30.90
C ARG A 33 2.17 -2.81 -30.35
N GLN A 34 3.07 -2.28 -31.17
CA GLN A 34 3.81 -1.05 -30.90
C GLN A 34 2.83 0.12 -30.87
N PHE A 35 2.59 0.68 -29.68
CA PHE A 35 2.15 2.06 -29.55
C PHE A 35 3.40 2.89 -29.33
N ASP A 36 3.67 3.82 -30.26
CA ASP A 36 4.75 4.78 -30.09
C ASP A 36 4.34 5.87 -29.10
N LEU A 37 4.51 5.56 -27.83
CA LEU A 37 4.29 6.49 -26.71
C LEU A 37 5.58 7.23 -26.34
N GLY A 38 6.61 7.18 -27.19
CA GLY A 38 7.93 7.71 -26.87
C GLY A 38 8.60 6.96 -25.70
N LEU A 39 8.11 5.78 -25.39
CA LEU A 39 8.70 4.82 -24.45
C LEU A 39 9.50 3.82 -25.28
N GLU A 40 10.76 4.11 -25.52
CA GLU A 40 11.66 3.17 -26.16
C GLU A 40 11.65 1.85 -25.37
N ASN A 41 11.28 0.74 -26.04
CA ASN A 41 11.29 -0.63 -25.53
C ASN A 41 10.24 -1.00 -24.47
N VAL A 42 8.95 -0.85 -24.78
CA VAL A 42 7.88 -1.53 -24.00
C VAL A 42 7.91 -3.03 -24.33
N LYS A 43 8.44 -3.85 -23.44
CA LYS A 43 8.37 -5.32 -23.53
C LYS A 43 7.02 -5.84 -23.02
N GLU A 44 6.64 -7.01 -23.52
CA GLU A 44 5.39 -7.71 -23.21
C GLU A 44 5.12 -7.83 -21.70
N GLY A 45 3.90 -7.49 -21.27
CA GLY A 45 3.44 -7.76 -19.90
C GLY A 45 3.15 -6.56 -19.00
N TYR A 46 3.19 -5.35 -19.49
CA TYR A 46 2.92 -4.14 -18.69
C TYR A 46 1.43 -3.93 -18.40
N ASN A 47 1.14 -3.49 -17.18
CA ASN A 47 -0.21 -3.07 -16.80
C ASN A 47 -0.48 -1.66 -17.31
N PHE A 48 -1.41 -1.52 -18.25
CA PHE A 48 -1.76 -0.22 -18.83
C PHE A 48 -2.16 0.83 -17.80
N HIS A 49 -2.86 0.44 -16.74
CA HIS A 49 -3.21 1.35 -15.64
C HIS A 49 -1.97 1.91 -14.93
N HIS A 50 -0.95 1.08 -14.70
CA HIS A 50 0.31 1.51 -14.08
C HIS A 50 1.11 2.41 -15.01
N ILE A 51 1.17 2.09 -16.32
CA ILE A 51 1.86 2.92 -17.33
C ILE A 51 1.28 4.33 -17.36
N ILE A 52 -0.04 4.47 -17.39
CA ILE A 52 -0.71 5.78 -17.36
C ILE A 52 -0.33 6.58 -16.12
N LYS A 53 -0.20 5.93 -14.97
CA LYS A 53 0.26 6.59 -13.75
C LYS A 53 1.71 7.06 -13.88
N VAL A 54 2.58 6.22 -14.41
CA VAL A 54 3.99 6.59 -14.66
C VAL A 54 4.10 7.77 -15.62
N ILE A 55 3.29 7.78 -16.68
CA ILE A 55 3.24 8.93 -17.61
C ILE A 55 2.76 10.18 -16.88
N GLY A 56 1.68 10.09 -16.09
CA GLY A 56 1.20 11.21 -15.28
C GLY A 56 2.26 11.75 -14.32
N MET A 57 3.01 10.86 -13.67
CA MET A 57 4.14 11.24 -12.81
C MET A 57 5.21 12.05 -13.55
N LYS A 58 5.52 11.67 -14.80
CA LYS A 58 6.50 12.39 -15.64
C LYS A 58 6.11 13.86 -15.88
N TYR A 59 4.82 14.14 -15.91
CA TYR A 59 4.28 15.49 -16.11
C TYR A 59 3.81 16.16 -14.81
N GLY A 60 4.03 15.54 -13.65
CA GLY A 60 3.60 16.08 -12.36
C GLY A 60 2.09 16.09 -12.16
N LEU A 61 1.33 15.26 -12.90
CA LEU A 61 -0.12 15.25 -12.93
C LEU A 61 -0.67 13.89 -12.49
N PRO A 62 -1.45 13.82 -11.39
CA PRO A 62 -2.18 12.61 -11.03
C PRO A 62 -3.20 12.23 -12.09
N THR A 63 -3.37 10.93 -12.34
CA THR A 63 -4.30 10.43 -13.35
C THR A 63 -5.42 9.61 -12.72
N GLN A 64 -6.64 9.74 -13.25
CA GLN A 64 -7.80 8.94 -12.90
C GLN A 64 -8.36 8.24 -14.14
N LEU A 65 -8.26 6.91 -14.16
CA LEU A 65 -8.92 6.11 -15.19
C LEU A 65 -10.39 5.90 -14.84
N ILE A 66 -11.27 6.14 -15.81
CA ILE A 66 -12.72 5.91 -15.69
C ILE A 66 -13.20 5.09 -16.88
N TYR A 67 -13.99 4.06 -16.62
CA TYR A 67 -14.63 3.31 -17.70
C TYR A 67 -15.87 4.05 -18.23
N PRO A 68 -16.14 4.02 -19.52
CA PRO A 68 -17.34 4.63 -20.09
C PRO A 68 -18.63 4.19 -19.39
N ASN A 69 -18.71 2.92 -19.00
CA ASN A 69 -19.86 2.40 -18.26
C ASN A 69 -19.98 2.93 -16.82
N THR A 70 -18.93 3.54 -16.28
CA THR A 70 -18.97 4.20 -14.98
C THR A 70 -19.57 5.61 -15.13
N LEU A 71 -19.25 6.30 -16.24
CA LEU A 71 -19.78 7.64 -16.54
C LEU A 71 -21.25 7.59 -16.99
N THR A 72 -21.61 6.59 -17.80
CA THR A 72 -22.97 6.38 -18.30
C THR A 72 -23.45 4.98 -17.94
N PRO A 73 -23.90 4.76 -16.69
CA PRO A 73 -24.30 3.45 -16.23
C PRO A 73 -25.54 2.96 -16.97
N ASN A 74 -25.42 1.80 -17.60
CA ASN A 74 -26.56 1.14 -18.24
C ASN A 74 -27.27 0.25 -17.20
N PRO A 75 -28.53 0.52 -16.82
CA PRO A 75 -29.25 -0.25 -15.79
C PRO A 75 -29.49 -1.72 -16.17
N LYS A 76 -29.43 -2.07 -17.46
CA LYS A 76 -29.59 -3.46 -17.94
C LYS A 76 -28.40 -4.37 -17.69
N VAL A 77 -27.25 -3.85 -17.26
CA VAL A 77 -26.05 -4.66 -17.01
C VAL A 77 -26.04 -5.12 -15.55
N LYS A 78 -26.24 -6.40 -15.32
CA LYS A 78 -26.19 -7.03 -13.98
C LYS A 78 -24.75 -7.00 -13.40
N GLY A 79 -24.65 -6.98 -12.06
CA GLY A 79 -23.38 -7.07 -11.34
C GLY A 79 -22.60 -5.75 -11.22
N LYS A 80 -23.23 -4.62 -11.44
CA LYS A 80 -22.62 -3.29 -11.19
C LYS A 80 -22.76 -2.90 -9.72
N GLN A 81 -21.79 -2.12 -9.27
CA GLN A 81 -21.89 -1.43 -7.99
C GLN A 81 -23.04 -0.40 -8.03
N ASP A 82 -23.60 -0.13 -6.88
CA ASP A 82 -24.57 0.95 -6.69
C ASP A 82 -23.99 2.29 -7.16
N LEU A 83 -24.83 3.17 -7.72
CA LEU A 83 -24.40 4.46 -8.23
C LEU A 83 -23.84 5.37 -7.14
N ALA A 84 -24.38 5.29 -5.93
CA ALA A 84 -23.89 6.04 -4.78
C ALA A 84 -22.46 5.58 -4.40
N VAL A 85 -22.20 4.27 -4.46
CA VAL A 85 -20.88 3.70 -4.23
C VAL A 85 -19.87 4.18 -5.29
N ILE A 86 -20.26 4.18 -6.55
CA ILE A 86 -19.44 4.67 -7.67
C ILE A 86 -19.13 6.15 -7.48
N ALA A 87 -20.14 6.96 -7.20
CA ALA A 87 -20.01 8.40 -6.99
C ALA A 87 -19.10 8.70 -5.81
N TRP A 88 -19.30 8.01 -4.69
CA TRP A 88 -18.44 8.15 -3.50
C TRP A 88 -16.98 7.84 -3.81
N ASN A 89 -16.70 6.66 -4.37
CA ASN A 89 -15.33 6.25 -4.67
C ASN A 89 -14.63 7.22 -5.63
N LEU A 90 -15.34 7.70 -6.65
CA LEU A 90 -14.80 8.64 -7.61
C LEU A 90 -14.52 10.01 -6.97
N THR A 91 -15.49 10.54 -6.21
CA THR A 91 -15.35 11.85 -5.54
C THR A 91 -14.18 11.84 -4.56
N VAL A 92 -14.10 10.82 -3.69
CA VAL A 92 -13.01 10.69 -2.71
C VAL A 92 -11.65 10.56 -3.41
N ALA A 93 -11.57 9.76 -4.48
CA ALA A 93 -10.34 9.61 -5.25
C ALA A 93 -9.91 10.93 -5.93
N LEU A 94 -10.85 11.69 -6.47
CA LEU A 94 -10.55 12.98 -7.11
C LEU A 94 -10.14 14.04 -6.08
N LEU A 95 -10.84 14.14 -4.94
CA LEU A 95 -10.47 15.04 -3.85
C LEU A 95 -9.01 14.82 -3.41
N TYR A 96 -8.66 13.56 -3.13
CA TYR A 96 -7.31 13.23 -2.70
C TYR A 96 -6.26 13.55 -3.78
N LYS A 97 -6.55 13.26 -5.05
CA LYS A 97 -5.66 13.60 -6.17
C LYS A 97 -5.52 15.10 -6.38
N ALA A 98 -6.56 15.88 -6.08
CA ALA A 98 -6.52 17.33 -6.05
C ALA A 98 -5.80 17.90 -4.81
N ASN A 99 -5.10 17.06 -4.04
CA ASN A 99 -4.33 17.41 -2.85
C ASN A 99 -5.18 17.75 -1.61
N GLU A 100 -6.43 17.33 -1.59
CA GLU A 100 -7.33 17.44 -0.44
C GLU A 100 -7.31 16.14 0.37
N VAL A 101 -7.52 16.23 1.69
CA VAL A 101 -7.57 15.05 2.58
C VAL A 101 -9.02 14.71 2.90
N PRO A 102 -9.57 13.59 2.39
CA PRO A 102 -10.99 13.26 2.55
C PRO A 102 -11.43 13.14 4.01
N TRP A 103 -10.63 12.47 4.85
CA TRP A 103 -10.85 12.38 6.31
C TRP A 103 -9.55 12.05 7.04
N LYS A 104 -9.52 12.38 8.33
CA LYS A 104 -8.41 12.15 9.25
C LYS A 104 -8.89 11.38 10.48
N TYR A 105 -7.95 10.77 11.18
CA TYR A 105 -8.18 10.19 12.50
C TYR A 105 -7.48 11.05 13.56
N PHE A 106 -8.23 11.56 14.52
CA PHE A 106 -7.72 12.46 15.56
C PHE A 106 -7.09 11.76 16.76
N GLY A 107 -7.16 10.45 16.85
CA GLY A 107 -6.67 9.68 18.01
C GLY A 107 -5.23 9.17 17.90
N PHE A 108 -4.48 9.60 16.89
CA PHE A 108 -3.07 9.24 16.80
C PHE A 108 -2.21 10.10 17.71
N PRO A 109 -1.19 9.51 18.37
CA PRO A 109 -0.24 10.28 19.14
C PRO A 109 0.49 11.30 18.26
N GLU A 110 0.62 12.51 18.76
CA GLU A 110 1.45 13.52 18.11
C GLU A 110 2.90 13.04 17.99
N ASN A 111 3.65 13.64 17.06
CA ASN A 111 5.07 13.34 16.84
C ASN A 111 5.37 11.85 16.57
N THR A 112 4.40 11.10 16.04
CA THR A 112 4.58 9.70 15.68
C THR A 112 4.71 9.56 14.17
N CYS A 113 5.77 8.90 13.73
CA CYS A 113 6.00 8.52 12.34
C CYS A 113 5.58 7.07 12.12
N PHE A 114 4.53 6.85 11.33
CA PHE A 114 4.12 5.52 10.91
C PHE A 114 4.72 5.20 9.54
N VAL A 115 5.39 4.08 9.45
CA VAL A 115 6.10 3.64 8.23
C VAL A 115 5.62 2.27 7.81
N GLY A 116 5.31 2.11 6.53
CA GLY A 116 5.03 0.80 5.94
C GLY A 116 6.14 0.38 5.00
N ILE A 117 6.73 -0.78 5.20
CA ILE A 117 7.77 -1.33 4.33
C ILE A 117 7.24 -2.57 3.64
N SER A 118 7.20 -2.55 2.32
CA SER A 118 6.95 -3.71 1.47
C SER A 118 8.06 -3.86 0.43
N PHE A 119 8.11 -5.02 -0.21
CA PHE A 119 9.11 -5.31 -1.22
C PHE A 119 8.44 -5.55 -2.56
N HIS A 120 9.04 -5.02 -3.60
CA HIS A 120 8.63 -5.28 -4.97
C HIS A 120 9.80 -5.73 -5.82
N LYS A 121 9.49 -6.44 -6.90
CA LYS A 121 10.46 -6.88 -7.89
C LYS A 121 10.30 -6.03 -9.13
N GLU A 122 11.42 -5.62 -9.69
CA GLU A 122 11.48 -4.90 -10.97
C GLU A 122 12.56 -5.52 -11.84
N PHE A 123 12.61 -5.13 -13.11
CA PHE A 123 13.67 -5.54 -14.02
C PHE A 123 14.63 -4.38 -14.23
N ASP A 124 15.93 -4.67 -14.20
CA ASP A 124 16.95 -3.69 -14.56
C ASP A 124 17.06 -3.54 -16.09
N ASP A 125 17.97 -2.66 -16.53
CA ASP A 125 18.21 -2.41 -17.94
C ASP A 125 18.68 -3.63 -18.74
N ASN A 126 19.19 -4.66 -18.05
CA ASN A 126 19.65 -5.94 -18.60
C ASN A 126 18.63 -7.08 -18.45
N ASP A 127 17.35 -6.72 -18.16
CA ASP A 127 16.27 -7.68 -17.88
C ASP A 127 16.53 -8.63 -16.69
N LYS A 128 17.47 -8.30 -15.81
CA LYS A 128 17.70 -9.03 -14.57
C LYS A 128 16.68 -8.57 -13.51
N GLN A 129 16.01 -9.55 -12.88
CA GLN A 129 15.08 -9.26 -11.80
C GLN A 129 15.84 -8.78 -10.55
N ILE A 130 15.51 -7.60 -10.09
CA ILE A 130 16.06 -6.98 -8.89
C ILE A 130 14.94 -6.73 -7.86
N THR A 131 15.31 -6.60 -6.60
CA THR A 131 14.39 -6.28 -5.53
C THR A 131 14.67 -4.89 -4.95
N ARG A 132 13.61 -4.18 -4.65
CA ARG A 132 13.65 -2.89 -3.94
C ARG A 132 12.63 -2.85 -2.82
N ALA A 133 12.91 -2.07 -1.80
CA ALA A 133 11.90 -1.70 -0.82
C ALA A 133 10.99 -0.59 -1.39
N SER A 134 9.72 -0.75 -1.17
CA SER A 134 8.72 0.31 -1.29
C SER A 134 8.33 0.76 0.10
N VAL A 135 8.40 2.03 0.35
CA VAL A 135 8.09 2.62 1.65
C VAL A 135 6.97 3.63 1.49
N ALA A 136 5.93 3.49 2.28
CA ALA A 136 4.94 4.53 2.47
C ALA A 136 5.06 5.07 3.89
N GLN A 137 5.38 6.33 4.03
CA GLN A 137 5.39 7.04 5.29
C GLN A 137 4.12 7.85 5.39
N THR A 138 3.38 7.69 6.48
CA THR A 138 2.12 8.40 6.68
C THR A 138 2.29 9.47 7.73
N PHE A 139 2.06 10.72 7.36
CA PHE A 139 2.01 11.86 8.28
C PHE A 139 0.55 12.06 8.72
N LEU A 140 0.20 11.56 9.89
CA LEU A 140 -1.21 11.41 10.28
C LEU A 140 -1.87 12.68 10.77
N SER A 141 -1.13 13.69 11.21
CA SER A 141 -1.74 14.91 11.79
C SER A 141 -2.35 15.82 10.74
N ASP A 142 -1.79 15.86 9.52
CA ASP A 142 -2.32 16.67 8.42
C ASP A 142 -2.87 15.83 7.25
N GLY A 143 -2.76 14.50 7.32
CA GLY A 143 -3.22 13.58 6.28
C GLY A 143 -2.31 13.50 5.06
N LYS A 144 -1.15 14.14 5.10
CA LYS A 144 -0.15 14.02 4.03
C LYS A 144 0.68 12.77 4.22
N ASP A 145 1.03 12.17 3.12
CA ASP A 145 1.82 10.95 3.05
C ASP A 145 3.00 11.11 2.08
N ILE A 146 4.04 10.36 2.33
CA ILE A 146 5.23 10.34 1.49
C ILE A 146 5.49 8.89 1.06
N VAL A 147 5.77 8.71 -0.22
CA VAL A 147 6.21 7.45 -0.80
C VAL A 147 7.68 7.54 -1.15
N LEU A 148 8.47 6.62 -0.65
CA LEU A 148 9.88 6.51 -1.00
C LEU A 148 10.14 5.22 -1.79
N ARG A 149 10.98 5.32 -2.80
CA ARG A 149 11.52 4.18 -3.51
C ARG A 149 12.91 3.87 -2.96
N GLY A 150 13.03 2.77 -2.24
CA GLY A 150 14.32 2.33 -1.74
C GLY A 150 15.32 2.01 -2.86
N LYS A 151 16.59 1.99 -2.54
CA LYS A 151 17.66 1.57 -3.45
C LYS A 151 17.52 0.07 -3.78
N ARG A 152 18.22 -0.38 -4.81
CA ARG A 152 18.36 -1.81 -5.10
C ARG A 152 19.09 -2.50 -3.96
N PHE A 153 18.64 -3.72 -3.59
CA PHE A 153 19.38 -4.61 -2.69
C PHE A 153 19.22 -6.07 -3.12
N GLU A 154 20.14 -6.88 -2.67
CA GLU A 154 20.13 -8.32 -2.85
C GLU A 154 20.04 -9.00 -1.48
N TRP A 155 19.38 -10.13 -1.41
CA TRP A 155 19.33 -10.96 -0.20
C TRP A 155 19.63 -12.40 -0.56
N ASP A 156 20.14 -13.15 0.41
CA ASP A 156 20.42 -14.56 0.22
C ASP A 156 19.13 -15.39 0.26
N ARG A 157 18.75 -15.91 -0.90
CA ARG A 157 17.57 -16.76 -1.06
C ARG A 157 17.72 -18.14 -0.44
N LEU A 158 18.95 -18.58 -0.17
CA LEU A 158 19.24 -19.84 0.54
C LEU A 158 18.84 -19.73 2.01
N ILE A 159 18.92 -18.52 2.58
CA ILE A 159 18.55 -18.24 3.97
C ILE A 159 17.04 -18.06 4.08
N SER A 160 16.42 -17.33 3.16
CA SER A 160 14.98 -17.07 3.18
C SER A 160 14.39 -16.79 1.80
N ASN A 161 13.19 -17.31 1.56
CA ASN A 161 12.39 -16.97 0.38
C ASN A 161 11.79 -15.55 0.47
N ASN A 162 11.73 -14.95 1.66
CA ASN A 162 11.21 -13.60 1.86
C ASN A 162 12.35 -12.58 1.83
N PRO A 163 12.18 -11.45 1.12
CA PRO A 163 13.17 -10.40 1.09
C PRO A 163 13.43 -9.82 2.48
N HIS A 164 14.69 -9.58 2.78
CA HIS A 164 15.16 -8.87 3.98
C HIS A 164 16.30 -7.94 3.61
N MET A 165 16.39 -6.82 4.29
CA MET A 165 17.42 -5.81 4.06
C MET A 165 18.67 -6.16 4.86
N ASN A 166 19.85 -5.77 4.38
CA ASN A 166 21.04 -5.79 5.19
C ASN A 166 21.10 -4.55 6.11
N LYS A 167 22.07 -4.55 7.02
CA LYS A 167 22.23 -3.49 8.02
C LYS A 167 22.42 -2.11 7.39
N GLU A 168 23.33 -1.99 6.45
CA GLU A 168 23.72 -0.72 5.81
C GLU A 168 22.56 -0.12 5.01
N TYR A 169 21.84 -0.98 4.28
CA TYR A 169 20.65 -0.57 3.53
C TYR A 169 19.55 -0.06 4.48
N THR A 170 19.33 -0.77 5.58
CA THR A 170 18.32 -0.41 6.58
C THR A 170 18.63 0.94 7.22
N ILE A 171 19.89 1.18 7.56
CA ILE A 171 20.34 2.47 8.11
C ILE A 171 20.04 3.59 7.11
N GLY A 172 20.53 3.47 5.89
CA GLY A 172 20.34 4.52 4.88
C GLY A 172 18.86 4.79 4.55
N LEU A 173 18.04 3.75 4.52
CA LEU A 173 16.59 3.90 4.30
C LEU A 173 15.91 4.65 5.45
N MET A 174 16.25 4.32 6.69
CA MET A 174 15.68 4.99 7.86
C MET A 174 16.15 6.42 8.02
N GLU A 175 17.41 6.71 7.72
CA GLU A 175 17.94 8.08 7.70
C GLU A 175 17.17 8.94 6.68
N GLU A 176 16.92 8.43 5.48
CA GLU A 176 16.13 9.12 4.46
C GLU A 176 14.69 9.40 4.96
N ILE A 177 14.04 8.42 5.59
CA ILE A 177 12.70 8.57 6.18
C ILE A 177 12.69 9.65 7.27
N LEU A 178 13.65 9.61 8.19
CA LEU A 178 13.74 10.58 9.29
C LEU A 178 14.03 11.99 8.78
N LEU A 179 14.88 12.14 7.76
CA LEU A 179 15.12 13.42 7.11
C LEU A 179 13.86 13.98 6.46
N LYS A 180 13.11 13.16 5.73
CA LYS A 180 11.82 13.56 5.14
C LYS A 180 10.79 13.95 6.19
N TYR A 181 10.74 13.23 7.30
CA TYR A 181 9.90 13.63 8.43
C TYR A 181 10.31 15.01 8.97
N LYS A 182 11.62 15.22 9.19
CA LYS A 182 12.16 16.50 9.68
C LYS A 182 11.90 17.64 8.69
N GLU A 183 12.08 17.41 7.38
CA GLU A 183 11.75 18.41 6.34
C GLU A 183 10.30 18.87 6.42
N HIS A 184 9.38 17.94 6.73
CA HIS A 184 7.95 18.25 6.80
C HIS A 184 7.53 18.91 8.13
N TRP A 185 8.04 18.43 9.27
CA TRP A 185 7.62 18.83 10.60
C TRP A 185 8.60 19.76 11.32
N ASN A 186 9.75 20.06 10.71
CA ASN A 186 10.86 20.79 11.29
C ASN A 186 11.38 20.21 12.64
N LYS A 187 11.11 18.92 12.89
CA LYS A 187 11.56 18.17 14.07
C LYS A 187 11.62 16.68 13.77
N PHE A 188 12.41 15.93 14.54
CA PHE A 188 12.40 14.48 14.48
C PHE A 188 11.19 13.91 15.23
N PRO A 189 10.73 12.68 14.85
CA PRO A 189 9.64 12.03 15.54
C PRO A 189 10.08 11.54 16.93
N GLU A 190 9.19 11.64 17.91
CA GLU A 190 9.39 11.05 19.23
C GLU A 190 9.16 9.54 19.24
N ARG A 191 8.33 9.07 18.31
CA ARG A 191 8.01 7.66 18.14
C ARG A 191 8.03 7.27 16.66
N VAL A 192 8.60 6.10 16.37
CA VAL A 192 8.56 5.49 15.03
C VAL A 192 7.89 4.12 15.14
N VAL A 193 6.87 3.90 14.32
CA VAL A 193 6.15 2.62 14.20
C VAL A 193 6.37 2.08 12.81
N ILE A 194 6.99 0.92 12.70
CA ILE A 194 7.28 0.30 11.40
C ILE A 194 6.41 -0.94 11.21
N HIS A 195 5.57 -0.90 10.18
CA HIS A 195 4.79 -2.04 9.71
C HIS A 195 5.52 -2.69 8.54
N LYS A 196 5.89 -3.94 8.67
CA LYS A 196 6.58 -4.71 7.64
C LYS A 196 5.77 -5.93 7.24
N SER A 197 5.83 -6.28 5.96
CA SER A 197 5.10 -7.43 5.41
C SER A 197 5.89 -8.75 5.45
N SER A 198 7.12 -8.73 5.96
CA SER A 198 7.99 -9.89 6.20
C SER A 198 8.64 -9.80 7.57
N GLU A 199 9.21 -10.88 8.06
CA GLU A 199 9.86 -10.92 9.37
C GLU A 199 11.12 -10.05 9.40
N TYR A 200 11.49 -9.57 10.59
CA TYR A 200 12.76 -8.86 10.81
C TYR A 200 13.90 -9.86 10.95
N TRP A 201 14.97 -9.64 10.23
CA TRP A 201 16.19 -10.43 10.29
C TRP A 201 17.21 -9.78 11.21
N PRO A 202 18.17 -10.56 11.79
CA PRO A 202 19.13 -10.02 12.77
C PRO A 202 19.92 -8.82 12.27
N ASP A 203 20.42 -8.87 11.03
CA ASP A 203 21.17 -7.76 10.44
C ASP A 203 20.31 -6.53 10.18
N GLU A 204 19.10 -6.75 9.67
CA GLU A 204 18.10 -5.72 9.46
C GLU A 204 17.70 -5.06 10.79
N ALA A 205 17.49 -5.87 11.83
CA ALA A 205 17.17 -5.39 13.17
C ALA A 205 18.27 -4.51 13.76
N LYS A 206 19.54 -4.89 13.59
CA LYS A 206 20.69 -4.05 13.96
C LYS A 206 20.70 -2.73 13.20
N GLY A 207 20.35 -2.74 11.92
CA GLY A 207 20.21 -1.52 11.12
C GLY A 207 19.17 -0.57 11.68
N PHE A 208 17.98 -1.07 12.02
CA PHE A 208 16.92 -0.28 12.69
C PHE A 208 17.37 0.25 14.05
N GLU A 209 18.01 -0.57 14.85
CA GLU A 209 18.52 -0.17 16.16
C GLU A 209 19.51 1.00 16.08
N ILE A 210 20.45 0.95 15.14
CA ILE A 210 21.44 2.00 14.92
C ILE A 210 20.78 3.29 14.41
N ALA A 211 19.94 3.18 13.37
CA ALA A 211 19.33 4.34 12.74
C ALA A 211 18.32 5.06 13.65
N LEU A 212 17.67 4.33 14.55
CA LEU A 212 16.62 4.85 15.43
C LEU A 212 17.09 5.04 16.89
N LYS A 213 18.38 5.04 17.14
CA LYS A 213 18.95 5.15 18.50
C LYS A 213 18.53 6.42 19.25
N GLU A 214 18.32 7.52 18.53
CA GLU A 214 17.92 8.81 19.09
C GLU A 214 16.37 8.98 19.18
N VAL A 215 15.61 7.98 18.73
CA VAL A 215 14.14 8.00 18.80
C VAL A 215 13.70 7.39 20.12
N ASN A 216 12.89 8.13 20.89
CA ASN A 216 12.48 7.72 22.24
C ASN A 216 11.72 6.40 22.26
N LYS A 217 10.81 6.18 21.30
CA LYS A 217 9.97 4.97 21.21
C LYS A 217 10.02 4.38 19.81
N VAL A 218 10.28 3.08 19.73
CA VAL A 218 10.35 2.35 18.47
C VAL A 218 9.53 1.08 18.56
N ASP A 219 8.56 0.93 17.64
CA ASP A 219 7.76 -0.27 17.52
C ASP A 219 7.99 -0.91 16.14
N LEU A 220 8.54 -2.13 16.13
CA LEU A 220 8.82 -2.92 14.94
C LEU A 220 7.81 -4.07 14.85
N ILE A 221 6.88 -3.96 13.93
CA ILE A 221 5.70 -4.82 13.84
C ILE A 221 5.65 -5.51 12.48
N THR A 222 5.58 -6.83 12.50
CA THR A 222 5.32 -7.61 11.27
C THR A 222 3.84 -7.92 11.16
N LEU A 223 3.27 -7.68 9.97
CA LEU A 223 1.87 -7.96 9.66
C LEU A 223 1.79 -8.99 8.53
N LEU A 224 1.46 -10.22 8.88
CA LEU A 224 1.47 -11.35 7.97
C LEU A 224 0.06 -11.74 7.52
N LYS A 225 -0.01 -12.26 6.30
CA LYS A 225 -1.19 -12.98 5.83
C LYS A 225 -1.26 -14.33 6.56
N THR A 226 -2.47 -14.69 7.00
CA THR A 226 -2.74 -16.02 7.53
C THR A 226 -3.99 -16.60 6.90
N ASP A 227 -4.03 -17.92 6.79
CA ASP A 227 -5.20 -18.69 6.37
C ASP A 227 -5.97 -19.26 7.59
N VAL A 228 -5.49 -19.00 8.81
CA VAL A 228 -6.19 -19.34 10.05
C VAL A 228 -7.50 -18.55 10.11
N ARG A 229 -8.56 -19.23 10.55
CA ARG A 229 -9.85 -18.62 10.87
C ARG A 229 -10.27 -19.12 12.21
N PHE A 230 -10.73 -18.20 13.05
CA PHE A 230 -11.28 -18.54 14.34
C PHE A 230 -12.79 -18.62 14.22
N TYR A 231 -13.34 -19.56 14.92
CA TYR A 231 -14.78 -19.82 14.95
C TYR A 231 -15.24 -19.84 16.41
N ARG A 232 -16.34 -19.18 16.69
CA ARG A 232 -16.97 -19.19 18.01
C ARG A 232 -18.39 -19.73 17.85
N LEU A 233 -18.67 -20.83 18.51
CA LEU A 233 -20.01 -21.42 18.52
C LEU A 233 -21.02 -20.39 19.07
N GLU A 234 -22.20 -20.33 18.47
CA GLU A 234 -23.34 -19.48 18.87
C GLU A 234 -23.11 -17.96 18.84
N GLN A 235 -21.92 -17.50 18.48
CA GLN A 235 -21.60 -16.07 18.38
C GLN A 235 -20.93 -15.73 17.06
N GLN A 236 -21.65 -15.92 15.98
CA GLN A 236 -21.26 -15.53 14.63
C GLN A 236 -22.06 -14.28 14.22
N PRO A 237 -21.49 -13.42 13.40
CA PRO A 237 -20.15 -13.40 12.83
C PRO A 237 -19.07 -12.80 13.76
N ILE A 238 -17.79 -13.04 13.44
CA ILE A 238 -16.67 -12.47 14.20
C ILE A 238 -16.68 -10.95 14.09
N VAL A 239 -16.62 -10.28 15.23
CA VAL A 239 -16.65 -8.82 15.32
C VAL A 239 -15.31 -8.23 14.90
N ARG A 240 -15.36 -7.16 14.11
CA ARG A 240 -14.18 -6.33 13.81
C ARG A 240 -13.53 -5.83 15.11
N GLY A 241 -12.22 -5.91 15.19
CA GLY A 241 -11.46 -5.54 16.38
C GLY A 241 -11.19 -6.71 17.33
N THR A 242 -11.70 -7.91 17.02
CA THR A 242 -11.35 -9.10 17.81
C THR A 242 -9.85 -9.33 17.75
N PHE A 243 -9.21 -9.28 18.92
CA PHE A 243 -7.79 -9.56 19.12
C PHE A 243 -7.63 -10.86 19.90
N ILE A 244 -6.80 -11.76 19.39
CA ILE A 244 -6.61 -13.10 19.93
C ILE A 244 -5.12 -13.32 20.20
N ASN A 245 -4.79 -13.72 21.40
CA ASN A 245 -3.48 -14.28 21.75
C ASN A 245 -3.63 -15.80 21.90
N LEU A 246 -3.02 -16.56 21.02
CA LEU A 246 -3.02 -18.01 21.05
C LEU A 246 -1.56 -18.49 21.18
N PHE A 247 -1.20 -18.89 22.39
CA PHE A 247 0.16 -19.38 22.72
C PHE A 247 1.29 -18.47 22.23
N GLY A 248 1.13 -17.14 22.43
CA GLY A 248 2.13 -16.15 22.02
C GLY A 248 2.05 -15.73 20.57
N ARG A 249 1.14 -16.29 19.78
CA ARG A 249 0.81 -15.81 18.43
C ARG A 249 -0.37 -14.87 18.50
N TYR A 250 -0.29 -13.73 17.84
CA TYR A 250 -1.28 -12.67 17.94
C TYR A 250 -2.02 -12.50 16.62
N TYR A 251 -3.33 -12.40 16.68
CA TYR A 251 -4.23 -12.29 15.55
C TYR A 251 -5.19 -11.14 15.76
N LEU A 252 -5.41 -10.33 14.72
CA LEU A 252 -6.31 -9.18 14.75
C LEU A 252 -7.27 -9.21 13.55
N TYR A 253 -8.55 -9.08 13.81
CA TYR A 253 -9.58 -8.92 12.79
C TYR A 253 -9.81 -7.45 12.47
N ASN A 254 -9.11 -6.91 11.48
CA ASN A 254 -9.38 -5.57 10.95
C ASN A 254 -10.66 -5.51 10.12
N VAL A 255 -11.08 -6.66 9.57
CA VAL A 255 -12.32 -6.85 8.81
C VAL A 255 -13.15 -7.88 9.55
N GLY A 256 -14.43 -7.59 9.75
CA GLY A 256 -15.36 -8.44 10.49
C GLY A 256 -16.71 -7.76 10.62
N TYR A 257 -17.63 -8.35 11.38
CA TYR A 257 -18.93 -7.76 11.64
C TYR A 257 -18.79 -6.43 12.40
N ILE A 258 -19.59 -5.46 11.98
CA ILE A 258 -19.59 -4.11 12.57
C ILE A 258 -20.97 -3.90 13.22
N PRO A 259 -21.09 -4.10 14.55
CA PRO A 259 -22.39 -4.08 15.22
C PRO A 259 -23.17 -2.77 15.04
N CYS A 260 -22.52 -1.63 15.07
CA CYS A 260 -23.17 -0.32 14.94
C CYS A 260 -23.68 -0.02 13.52
N LEU A 261 -23.26 -0.77 12.51
CA LEU A 261 -23.72 -0.66 11.12
C LEU A 261 -24.59 -1.86 10.73
N GLU A 262 -24.68 -2.87 11.61
CA GLU A 262 -25.33 -4.16 11.35
C GLU A 262 -24.81 -4.81 10.06
N GLU A 263 -23.56 -4.53 9.68
CA GLU A 263 -22.97 -4.88 8.41
C GLU A 263 -21.92 -5.97 8.56
N TYR A 264 -21.97 -6.94 7.66
CA TYR A 264 -20.97 -7.98 7.53
C TYR A 264 -20.24 -7.86 6.18
N PRO A 265 -18.91 -7.82 6.16
CA PRO A 265 -18.15 -7.50 4.95
C PRO A 265 -18.06 -8.68 3.97
N GLY A 266 -19.15 -9.09 3.39
CA GLY A 266 -19.19 -10.02 2.26
C GLY A 266 -19.52 -11.47 2.59
N ALA A 267 -19.46 -12.32 1.56
CA ALA A 267 -19.96 -13.70 1.58
C ALA A 267 -19.01 -14.75 2.21
N ARG A 268 -17.83 -14.33 2.66
CA ARG A 268 -16.82 -15.26 3.21
C ARG A 268 -16.43 -14.86 4.62
N ILE A 269 -16.16 -15.85 5.46
CA ILE A 269 -15.58 -15.63 6.78
C ILE A 269 -14.21 -14.94 6.61
N PRO A 270 -14.02 -13.73 7.15
CA PRO A 270 -12.76 -13.02 7.05
C PRO A 270 -11.64 -13.80 7.77
N SER A 271 -10.42 -13.66 7.31
CA SER A 271 -9.24 -14.13 8.02
C SER A 271 -8.57 -12.96 8.74
N PRO A 272 -8.05 -13.15 9.94
CA PRO A 272 -7.31 -12.11 10.65
C PRO A 272 -5.99 -11.79 9.95
N ILE A 273 -5.31 -10.76 10.42
CA ILE A 273 -3.87 -10.61 10.23
C ILE A 273 -3.15 -11.27 11.40
N GLU A 274 -2.03 -11.94 11.15
CA GLU A 274 -1.11 -12.37 12.19
C GLU A 274 -0.13 -11.23 12.48
N ILE A 275 0.04 -10.87 13.74
CA ILE A 275 0.91 -9.80 14.20
C ILE A 275 2.08 -10.40 14.96
N LYS A 276 3.30 -10.03 14.56
CA LYS A 276 4.51 -10.32 15.34
C LYS A 276 5.08 -9.02 15.86
N PHE A 277 5.17 -8.89 17.16
CA PHE A 277 5.80 -7.77 17.85
C PHE A 277 7.29 -8.08 18.02
N PHE A 278 8.12 -7.66 17.06
CA PHE A 278 9.55 -7.87 17.13
C PHE A 278 10.18 -7.00 18.24
N ARG A 279 9.81 -5.74 18.29
CA ARG A 279 10.09 -4.77 19.36
C ARG A 279 8.87 -3.89 19.55
N ASN A 280 8.46 -3.66 20.78
CA ASN A 280 7.39 -2.72 21.06
C ASN A 280 7.67 -1.96 22.36
N ASN A 281 7.65 -0.63 22.30
CA ASN A 281 7.70 0.25 23.45
C ASN A 281 6.29 0.61 23.95
N GLU A 282 5.29 0.54 23.07
CA GLU A 282 3.89 0.74 23.44
C GLU A 282 3.16 -0.58 23.76
N ASP A 283 2.04 -0.45 24.44
CA ASP A 283 1.15 -1.59 24.72
C ASP A 283 0.61 -2.20 23.42
N LYS A 284 0.52 -3.53 23.37
CA LYS A 284 0.07 -4.29 22.21
C LYS A 284 -1.35 -3.94 21.79
N ILE A 285 -2.25 -3.68 22.73
CA ILE A 285 -3.64 -3.30 22.45
C ILE A 285 -3.68 -1.90 21.82
N LYS A 286 -2.85 -0.96 22.30
CA LYS A 286 -2.73 0.36 21.70
C LYS A 286 -2.22 0.25 20.26
N ILE A 287 -1.17 -0.53 20.00
CA ILE A 287 -0.66 -0.79 18.65
C ILE A 287 -1.76 -1.40 17.76
N CYS A 288 -2.54 -2.37 18.26
CA CYS A 288 -3.65 -2.94 17.51
C CYS A 288 -4.73 -1.91 17.17
N LYS A 289 -5.06 -1.01 18.09
CA LYS A 289 -6.00 0.10 17.84
C LYS A 289 -5.48 1.05 16.75
N GLU A 290 -4.19 1.36 16.76
CA GLU A 290 -3.54 2.17 15.72
C GLU A 290 -3.57 1.47 14.35
N ILE A 291 -3.28 0.16 14.29
CA ILE A 291 -3.41 -0.65 13.07
C ILE A 291 -4.85 -0.61 12.54
N MET A 292 -5.85 -0.75 13.41
CA MET A 292 -7.26 -0.67 13.03
C MET A 292 -7.66 0.73 12.53
N ALA A 293 -7.15 1.79 13.15
CA ALA A 293 -7.38 3.16 12.72
C ALA A 293 -6.76 3.43 11.34
N LEU A 294 -5.51 3.01 11.14
CA LEU A 294 -4.82 3.09 9.85
C LEU A 294 -5.52 2.27 8.75
N ALA A 295 -6.18 1.17 9.10
CA ALA A 295 -6.93 0.37 8.14
C ALA A 295 -8.22 1.08 7.64
N ARG A 296 -8.66 2.17 8.29
CA ARG A 296 -9.80 3.00 7.88
C ARG A 296 -9.42 4.20 7.00
N LEU A 297 -8.13 4.51 6.88
CA LEU A 297 -7.64 5.66 6.10
C LEU A 297 -7.42 5.32 4.62
N ASN A 298 -8.00 4.22 4.13
CA ASN A 298 -7.93 3.89 2.72
C ASN A 298 -8.99 4.65 1.93
N TRP A 299 -8.58 5.70 1.25
CA TRP A 299 -9.46 6.55 0.43
C TRP A 299 -9.74 5.97 -0.98
N ASN A 300 -9.26 4.76 -1.28
CA ASN A 300 -9.44 4.11 -2.58
C ASN A 300 -10.77 3.35 -2.71
N ASN A 301 -11.48 3.10 -1.62
CA ASN A 301 -12.75 2.41 -1.66
C ASN A 301 -13.69 2.84 -0.50
N ILE A 302 -14.97 2.47 -0.62
CA ILE A 302 -16.00 2.75 0.36
C ILE A 302 -15.95 1.82 1.59
N ASP A 303 -15.20 0.72 1.52
CA ASP A 303 -15.16 -0.26 2.60
C ASP A 303 -14.81 0.40 3.93
N TYR A 304 -15.59 0.10 4.96
CA TYR A 304 -15.40 0.68 6.29
C TYR A 304 -13.97 0.49 6.82
N SER A 305 -13.32 -0.61 6.48
CA SER A 305 -11.92 -0.87 6.80
C SER A 305 -11.30 -1.88 5.83
N THR A 306 -9.99 -1.78 5.65
CA THR A 306 -9.22 -2.76 4.90
C THR A 306 -8.54 -3.77 5.82
N LYS A 307 -8.12 -4.92 5.28
CA LYS A 307 -7.44 -5.94 6.06
C LYS A 307 -6.11 -5.44 6.62
N TYR A 308 -5.34 -4.68 5.83
CA TYR A 308 -4.05 -4.12 6.23
C TYR A 308 -4.13 -2.61 6.44
N PRO A 309 -3.30 -2.03 7.31
CA PRO A 309 -3.19 -0.58 7.46
C PRO A 309 -2.73 0.08 6.16
N VAL A 310 -3.10 1.35 5.96
CA VAL A 310 -2.71 2.12 4.75
C VAL A 310 -1.21 2.18 4.55
N THR A 311 -0.41 2.18 5.60
CA THR A 311 1.04 2.11 5.53
C THR A 311 1.53 0.96 4.64
N LEU A 312 1.01 -0.26 4.81
CA LEU A 312 1.33 -1.41 3.96
C LEU A 312 0.55 -1.42 2.65
N THR A 313 -0.69 -0.97 2.64
CA THR A 313 -1.50 -0.93 1.42
C THR A 313 -0.90 0.05 0.42
N PHE A 314 -0.49 1.22 0.88
CA PHE A 314 0.11 2.25 0.04
C PHE A 314 1.52 1.85 -0.43
N SER A 315 2.35 1.29 0.45
CA SER A 315 3.68 0.82 0.05
C SER A 315 3.61 -0.28 -1.02
N ARG A 316 2.69 -1.24 -0.88
CA ARG A 316 2.48 -2.28 -1.90
C ARG A 316 2.01 -1.69 -3.23
N ARG A 317 1.03 -0.79 -3.20
CA ARG A 317 0.51 -0.14 -4.40
C ARG A 317 1.59 0.67 -5.13
N ALA A 318 2.36 1.44 -4.37
CA ALA A 318 3.50 2.18 -4.91
C ALA A 318 4.53 1.23 -5.55
N GLY A 319 4.85 0.11 -4.88
CA GLY A 319 5.73 -0.92 -5.42
C GLY A 319 5.24 -1.53 -6.73
N GLU A 320 3.95 -1.86 -6.83
CA GLU A 320 3.33 -2.39 -8.05
C GLU A 320 3.46 -1.40 -9.23
N ILE A 321 3.24 -0.11 -8.99
CA ILE A 321 3.38 0.92 -10.02
C ILE A 321 4.85 1.17 -10.37
N LEU A 322 5.71 1.23 -9.36
CA LEU A 322 7.15 1.43 -9.56
C LEU A 322 7.82 0.23 -10.24
N SER A 323 7.25 -0.97 -10.16
CA SER A 323 7.76 -2.15 -10.88
C SER A 323 7.64 -2.03 -12.41
N GLU A 324 6.67 -1.25 -12.90
CA GLU A 324 6.51 -0.93 -14.32
C GLU A 324 7.51 0.16 -14.82
N TYR A 325 8.28 0.69 -13.87
CA TYR A 325 9.13 1.83 -14.08
C TYR A 325 10.56 1.40 -14.36
N ARG A 326 11.09 1.72 -15.55
CA ARG A 326 12.51 1.56 -15.86
C ARG A 326 13.31 2.80 -15.46
N ALA A 327 14.45 2.58 -14.85
CA ALA A 327 15.30 3.61 -14.23
C ALA A 327 15.64 4.81 -15.11
N LYS A 328 15.57 4.66 -16.44
CA LYS A 328 15.96 5.72 -17.43
C LYS A 328 14.84 6.69 -17.77
N SER A 329 13.58 6.43 -17.42
CA SER A 329 12.43 7.19 -17.95
C SER A 329 11.95 8.35 -17.08
N LEU A 330 12.30 8.43 -15.78
CA LEU A 330 11.96 9.55 -14.91
C LEU A 330 13.20 10.11 -14.21
N LYS A 331 13.39 11.39 -14.35
CA LYS A 331 14.44 12.11 -13.60
C LYS A 331 14.06 12.29 -12.13
N LEU A 332 12.77 12.35 -11.83
CA LEU A 332 12.24 12.52 -10.47
C LEU A 332 11.01 11.64 -10.26
N ILE A 333 10.99 10.84 -9.21
CA ILE A 333 9.85 10.04 -8.77
C ILE A 333 9.06 10.88 -7.78
N PRO A 334 7.75 11.14 -8.01
CA PRO A 334 6.95 11.87 -7.04
C PRO A 334 6.87 11.14 -5.70
N ASP A 335 7.05 11.87 -4.62
CA ASP A 335 7.00 11.36 -3.25
C ASP A 335 5.59 11.36 -2.63
N LYS A 336 4.57 11.94 -3.30
CA LYS A 336 3.20 11.97 -2.81
C LYS A 336 2.39 10.80 -3.34
N TYR A 337 1.67 10.10 -2.46
CA TYR A 337 0.88 8.91 -2.81
C TYR A 337 -0.25 9.20 -3.82
N ARG A 338 -0.75 10.43 -3.92
CA ARG A 338 -1.79 10.83 -4.90
C ARG A 338 -1.45 10.46 -6.35
N TYR A 339 -0.18 10.35 -6.69
CA TYR A 339 0.27 9.92 -8.02
C TYR A 339 0.15 8.41 -8.24
N TYR A 340 0.15 7.64 -7.16
CA TYR A 340 0.07 6.18 -7.16
C TYR A 340 -1.36 5.65 -6.97
N MET A 341 -2.26 6.50 -6.52
CA MET A 341 -3.67 6.17 -6.24
C MET A 341 -4.52 5.93 -7.50
#